data_3b97c8239bd387b7bdcb7093de40d68c
#
_entry.id   3b97c8239bd387b7bdcb7093de40d68c
#
_cell.length_a   1.000
_cell.length_b   1.000
_cell.length_c   1.000
_cell.angle_alpha   90.00
_cell.angle_beta   90.00
_cell.angle_gamma   90.00
#
_symmetry.space_group_name_H-M   'P 1'
#
loop_
_entity.id
_entity.type
_entity.pdbx_description
1 polymer ?
#
loop_
_entity_poly.entity_id
_entity_poly.type
_entity_poly.pdbx_seq_one_letter_code
_entity_poly.pdbx_strand_id
1 'polypeptide(L)'
;SSSSSSSSSIMQSKISWASSRAFGRESSTTIPTTTTTTTTTSIRTFASLTETEIRKRLDEFQDLFVEARLCIEDVTESEGTKYFDDDAEAAQEAVQAAVDAFEQLIQDIEDPNEKNRVLRGNGLKVEQLKGELDLALKG
;
A
#
# COMPACT_ATOMS: atom_id res chain seq x y z
N SER A 1 27.85 -15.49 -6.77
CA SER A 1 28.11 -14.69 -7.94
C SER A 1 26.83 -14.40 -8.67
N SER A 2 25.98 -15.35 -8.83
CA SER A 2 24.76 -15.11 -9.50
C SER A 2 23.96 -14.06 -8.75
N SER A 3 24.12 -14.02 -7.48
CA SER A 3 23.36 -13.06 -6.70
C SER A 3 23.67 -11.64 -7.13
N SER A 4 24.85 -11.35 -7.52
CA SER A 4 25.16 -10.00 -7.91
C SER A 4 24.33 -9.58 -9.11
N SER A 5 24.16 -10.42 -10.05
CA SER A 5 23.38 -10.04 -11.23
C SER A 5 21.97 -9.72 -10.82
N SER A 6 21.42 -10.48 -9.94
CA SER A 6 20.06 -10.26 -9.51
C SER A 6 19.92 -8.88 -8.93
N SER A 7 20.86 -8.48 -8.16
CA SER A 7 20.80 -7.17 -7.53
C SER A 7 20.64 -6.08 -8.56
N SER A 8 21.40 -6.13 -9.60
CA SER A 8 21.32 -5.12 -10.62
C SER A 8 19.94 -5.04 -11.20
N SER A 9 19.36 -6.15 -11.52
CA SER A 9 18.05 -6.16 -12.10
C SER A 9 17.04 -5.49 -11.17
N ILE A 10 17.11 -5.79 -9.94
CA ILE A 10 16.21 -5.23 -8.98
C ILE A 10 16.29 -3.72 -8.96
N MET A 11 17.47 -3.20 -9.00
CA MET A 11 17.64 -1.76 -8.97
C MET A 11 16.96 -1.11 -10.16
N GLN A 12 17.11 -1.66 -11.31
CA GLN A 12 16.47 -1.11 -12.47
C GLN A 12 14.97 -1.12 -12.31
N SER A 13 14.44 -2.17 -11.78
CA SER A 13 13.01 -2.26 -11.58
C SER A 13 12.52 -1.14 -10.70
N LYS A 14 13.23 -0.86 -9.68
CA LYS A 14 12.84 0.19 -8.77
C LYS A 14 12.73 1.52 -9.49
N ILE A 15 13.68 1.85 -10.27
CA ILE A 15 13.69 3.10 -11.00
C ILE A 15 12.51 3.20 -11.93
N SER A 16 12.23 2.18 -12.66
CA SER A 16 11.12 2.18 -13.58
C SER A 16 9.84 2.41 -12.82
N TRP A 17 9.72 1.72 -11.75
CA TRP A 17 8.55 1.81 -10.94
C TRP A 17 8.29 3.25 -10.51
N ALA A 18 9.29 3.91 -10.07
CA ALA A 18 9.16 5.28 -9.63
C ALA A 18 8.72 6.18 -10.78
N SER A 19 9.30 6.02 -11.90
CA SER A 19 8.93 6.82 -13.05
C SER A 19 7.48 6.63 -13.41
N SER A 20 7.04 5.44 -13.44
CA SER A 20 5.67 5.16 -13.78
C SER A 20 4.72 5.92 -12.89
N ARG A 21 4.96 5.92 -11.66
CA ARG A 21 4.10 6.61 -10.74
C ARG A 21 3.99 8.08 -11.07
N ALA A 22 5.08 8.68 -11.37
CA ALA A 22 5.08 10.09 -11.68
C ALA A 22 4.16 10.36 -12.83
N PHE A 23 4.23 9.61 -13.84
CA PHE A 23 3.36 9.78 -14.97
C PHE A 23 1.90 9.59 -14.58
N GLY A 24 1.64 8.61 -13.84
CA GLY A 24 0.29 8.33 -13.41
C GLY A 24 -0.39 9.55 -12.86
N ARG A 25 0.30 10.29 -12.09
CA ARG A 25 -0.28 11.45 -11.49
C ARG A 25 -0.77 12.44 -12.52
N GLU A 26 -0.01 12.69 -13.49
CA GLU A 26 -0.42 13.61 -14.53
C GLU A 26 -1.72 13.18 -15.13
N SER A 27 -1.83 11.97 -15.46
CA SER A 27 -3.03 11.47 -16.05
C SER A 27 -4.22 11.79 -15.21
N SER A 28 -4.10 11.58 -13.99
CA SER A 28 -5.18 11.83 -13.10
C SER A 28 -5.78 13.17 -13.31
N THR A 29 -4.99 14.12 -13.51
CA THR A 29 -5.47 15.44 -13.66
C THR A 29 -6.57 15.48 -14.66
N THR A 30 -6.37 14.94 -15.70
CA THR A 30 -7.32 14.98 -16.74
C THR A 30 -8.65 14.50 -16.32
N ILE A 31 -8.66 13.48 -15.77
CA ILE A 31 -9.82 12.92 -15.30
C ILE A 31 -10.71 13.76 -14.58
N PRO A 32 -10.27 14.57 -13.93
CA PRO A 32 -10.99 15.41 -13.09
C PRO A 32 -12.31 15.64 -13.69
N THR A 33 -12.22 15.91 -14.74
CA THR A 33 -13.35 16.15 -15.45
C THR A 33 -14.41 15.42 -14.86
N THR A 34 -14.21 14.36 -14.87
CA THR A 34 -15.12 13.52 -14.39
C THR A 34 -15.72 14.03 -13.22
N THR A 35 -14.95 14.49 -12.62
CA THR A 35 -15.39 15.06 -11.55
C THR A 35 -16.75 15.33 -11.53
N THR A 36 -16.99 15.98 -12.27
CA THR A 36 -18.24 16.31 -12.40
C THR A 36 -19.11 15.41 -11.70
N THR A 37 -19.18 14.45 -12.15
CA THR A 37 -19.94 13.46 -11.62
C THR A 37 -19.93 13.47 -10.19
N THR A 38 -18.89 13.54 -9.76
CA THR A 38 -18.73 13.57 -8.42
C THR A 38 -19.79 14.23 -7.67
N THR A 39 -20.13 15.30 -8.00
CA THR A 39 -21.10 16.00 -7.30
C THR A 39 -22.15 15.10 -6.75
N THR A 40 -22.73 14.41 -7.51
CA THR A 40 -23.78 13.56 -7.09
C THR A 40 -23.42 12.76 -5.91
N THR A 41 -22.32 12.27 -5.95
CA THR A 41 -21.87 11.45 -4.88
C THR A 41 -22.06 12.02 -3.54
N SER A 42 -21.86 13.22 -3.38
CA SER A 42 -21.94 13.81 -2.08
C SER A 42 -23.21 13.37 -1.36
N ILE A 43 -24.21 13.21 -2.06
CA ILE A 43 -25.45 12.84 -1.47
C ILE A 43 -25.46 11.64 -0.60
N ARG A 44 -24.76 10.66 -0.98
CA ARG A 44 -24.74 9.51 -0.20
C ARG A 44 -23.75 9.47 0.83
N THR A 45 -23.22 10.52 1.17
CA THR A 45 -22.20 10.56 2.16
C THR A 45 -22.44 9.69 3.34
N PHE A 46 -23.60 9.71 3.91
CA PHE A 46 -23.73 8.89 5.07
C PHE A 46 -24.08 7.44 4.81
N ALA A 47 -24.13 7.04 3.64
CA ALA A 47 -24.45 5.64 3.36
C ALA A 47 -23.19 4.83 3.65
N SER A 48 -23.35 3.70 4.26
CA SER A 48 -22.21 2.84 4.52
C SER A 48 -21.68 2.30 3.20
N LEU A 49 -20.48 1.84 3.22
CA LEU A 49 -19.86 1.30 2.02
C LEU A 49 -20.58 0.06 1.53
N THR A 50 -20.75 -0.02 0.22
CA THR A 50 -21.43 -1.18 -0.34
C THR A 50 -20.35 -2.24 -0.54
N GLU A 51 -20.79 -3.44 -0.83
CA GLU A 51 -19.87 -4.53 -1.06
C GLU A 51 -18.85 -4.17 -2.13
N THR A 52 -19.31 -3.56 -3.21
CA THR A 52 -18.43 -3.17 -4.29
C THR A 52 -17.38 -2.17 -3.81
N GLU A 53 -17.81 -1.21 -3.05
CA GLU A 53 -16.90 -0.21 -2.54
C GLU A 53 -15.85 -0.85 -1.65
N ILE A 54 -16.29 -1.72 -0.76
CA ILE A 54 -15.36 -2.39 0.14
C ILE A 54 -14.34 -3.18 -0.66
N ARG A 55 -14.76 -3.84 -1.72
CA ARG A 55 -13.84 -4.60 -2.53
C ARG A 55 -12.82 -3.70 -3.19
N LYS A 56 -13.27 -2.56 -3.70
CA LYS A 56 -12.36 -1.64 -4.33
C LYS A 56 -11.31 -1.18 -3.33
N ARG A 57 -11.75 -0.84 -2.14
CA ARG A 57 -10.81 -0.39 -1.13
C ARG A 57 -9.82 -1.49 -0.78
N LEU A 58 -10.32 -2.71 -0.68
CA LEU A 58 -9.45 -3.83 -0.38
C LEU A 58 -8.42 -4.02 -1.48
N ASP A 59 -8.84 -3.83 -2.71
CA ASP A 59 -7.94 -3.98 -3.82
C ASP A 59 -6.79 -2.98 -3.71
N GLU A 60 -7.12 -1.76 -3.40
CA GLU A 60 -6.10 -0.74 -3.23
C GLU A 60 -5.19 -1.09 -2.07
N PHE A 61 -5.77 -1.57 -0.99
CA PHE A 61 -4.98 -1.96 0.15
C PHE A 61 -4.01 -3.08 -0.24
N GLN A 62 -4.49 -4.03 -1.02
CA GLN A 62 -3.64 -5.14 -1.43
C GLN A 62 -2.41 -4.64 -2.18
N ASP A 63 -2.62 -3.67 -3.06
CA ASP A 63 -1.51 -3.12 -3.80
C ASP A 63 -0.48 -2.53 -2.84
N LEU A 64 -0.95 -1.74 -1.90
CA LEU A 64 -0.06 -1.13 -0.95
C LEU A 64 0.63 -2.19 -0.10
N PHE A 65 -0.12 -3.24 0.23
CA PHE A 65 0.42 -4.32 1.04
C PHE A 65 1.60 -5.00 0.33
N VAL A 66 1.40 -5.33 -0.93
CA VAL A 66 2.44 -6.00 -1.69
C VAL A 66 3.66 -5.09 -1.80
N GLU A 67 3.43 -3.83 -2.11
CA GLU A 67 4.51 -2.90 -2.24
C GLU A 67 5.29 -2.80 -0.93
N ALA A 68 4.58 -2.72 0.18
CA ALA A 68 5.23 -2.63 1.48
C ALA A 68 6.12 -3.84 1.73
N ARG A 69 5.63 -5.02 1.37
CA ARG A 69 6.42 -6.22 1.56
C ARG A 69 7.70 -6.19 0.74
N LEU A 70 7.59 -5.71 -0.49
CA LEU A 70 8.76 -5.62 -1.34
C LEU A 70 9.79 -4.67 -0.71
N CYS A 71 9.33 -3.57 -0.18
CA CYS A 71 10.24 -2.63 0.46
C CYS A 71 10.92 -3.26 1.66
N ILE A 72 10.17 -4.03 2.42
CA ILE A 72 10.75 -4.69 3.59
C ILE A 72 11.85 -5.64 3.16
N GLU A 73 11.63 -6.36 2.06
CA GLU A 73 12.64 -7.28 1.59
C GLU A 73 13.90 -6.53 1.23
N ASP A 74 13.74 -5.38 0.59
CA ASP A 74 14.89 -4.58 0.21
C ASP A 74 15.68 -4.18 1.46
N VAL A 75 14.98 -3.79 2.49
CA VAL A 75 15.63 -3.40 3.73
C VAL A 75 16.49 -4.53 4.25
N THR A 76 15.93 -5.74 4.24
CA THR A 76 16.66 -6.89 4.73
C THR A 76 17.95 -7.09 3.93
N GLU A 77 17.85 -6.90 2.64
CA GLU A 77 19.00 -7.10 1.78
C GLU A 77 20.03 -5.99 1.95
N SER A 78 19.55 -4.80 2.24
CA SER A 78 20.46 -3.68 2.41
C SER A 78 21.04 -3.62 3.82
N GLU A 79 20.66 -4.56 4.63
CA GLU A 79 21.14 -4.58 6.00
C GLU A 79 22.65 -4.55 6.02
N GLY A 80 23.23 -3.67 6.76
CA GLY A 80 24.68 -3.59 6.85
C GLY A 80 25.30 -2.65 5.82
N THR A 81 24.49 -2.08 4.98
CA THR A 81 25.03 -1.17 3.97
C THR A 81 24.54 0.23 4.29
N LYS A 82 25.12 1.20 3.64
CA LYS A 82 24.73 2.57 3.89
C LYS A 82 23.35 2.88 3.30
N TYR A 83 22.87 2.03 2.43
CA TYR A 83 21.55 2.24 1.85
C TYR A 83 20.45 1.75 2.78
N PHE A 84 20.83 1.10 3.83
CA PHE A 84 19.84 0.54 4.75
C PHE A 84 18.87 1.61 5.22
N ASP A 85 19.37 2.74 5.62
CA ASP A 85 18.51 3.81 6.11
C ASP A 85 17.48 4.22 5.08
N ASP A 86 17.90 4.43 3.86
CA ASP A 86 17.00 4.83 2.80
C ASP A 86 15.93 3.79 2.58
N ASP A 87 16.34 2.55 2.50
CA ASP A 87 15.39 1.47 2.27
C ASP A 87 14.45 1.34 3.46
N ALA A 88 14.98 1.51 4.63
CA ALA A 88 14.17 1.40 5.84
C ALA A 88 13.07 2.46 5.84
N GLU A 89 13.42 3.67 5.48
CA GLU A 89 12.43 4.73 5.43
C GLU A 89 11.35 4.41 4.41
N ALA A 90 11.76 3.98 3.24
CA ALA A 90 10.80 3.64 2.21
C ALA A 90 9.86 2.53 2.69
N ALA A 91 10.41 1.54 3.33
CA ALA A 91 9.61 0.44 3.83
C ALA A 91 8.62 0.92 4.88
N GLN A 92 9.08 1.78 5.75
CA GLN A 92 8.20 2.30 6.79
C GLN A 92 7.04 3.05 6.18
N GLU A 93 7.32 3.89 5.20
CA GLU A 93 6.26 4.64 4.55
C GLU A 93 5.30 3.71 3.84
N ALA A 94 5.83 2.75 3.14
CA ALA A 94 4.98 1.81 2.41
C ALA A 94 4.06 1.06 3.36
N VAL A 95 4.63 0.59 4.45
CA VAL A 95 3.84 -0.15 5.43
C VAL A 95 2.79 0.76 6.05
N GLN A 96 3.20 1.97 6.38
CA GLN A 96 2.26 2.91 6.98
C GLN A 96 1.11 3.18 6.03
N ALA A 97 1.40 3.38 4.76
CA ALA A 97 0.36 3.64 3.78
C ALA A 97 -0.63 2.47 3.72
N ALA A 98 -0.10 1.27 3.71
CA ALA A 98 -0.97 0.10 3.65
C ALA A 98 -1.83 0.00 4.90
N VAL A 99 -1.22 0.21 6.04
CA VAL A 99 -1.94 0.13 7.30
C VAL A 99 -3.01 1.21 7.37
N ASP A 100 -2.63 2.42 6.98
CA ASP A 100 -3.57 3.53 6.98
C ASP A 100 -4.77 3.23 6.10
N ALA A 101 -4.50 2.76 4.90
CA ALA A 101 -5.58 2.46 3.97
C ALA A 101 -6.53 1.43 4.57
N PHE A 102 -5.97 0.43 5.21
CA PHE A 102 -6.78 -0.62 5.79
C PHE A 102 -7.63 -0.06 6.93
N GLU A 103 -6.99 0.67 7.81
CA GLU A 103 -7.71 1.23 8.95
C GLU A 103 -8.82 2.16 8.49
N GLN A 104 -8.51 2.99 7.51
CA GLN A 104 -9.50 3.91 7.00
C GLN A 104 -10.69 3.14 6.47
N LEU A 105 -10.44 2.09 5.74
CA LEU A 105 -11.51 1.27 5.21
C LEU A 105 -12.37 0.73 6.34
N ILE A 106 -11.74 0.23 7.35
CA ILE A 106 -12.48 -0.34 8.49
C ILE A 106 -13.35 0.72 9.13
N GLN A 107 -12.84 1.90 9.27
CA GLN A 107 -13.61 2.97 9.87
C GLN A 107 -14.78 3.37 8.99
N ASP A 108 -14.59 3.33 7.70
CA ASP A 108 -15.64 3.70 6.78
C ASP A 108 -16.79 2.70 6.81
N ILE A 109 -16.49 1.48 7.17
CA ILE A 109 -17.51 0.45 7.24
C ILE A 109 -18.33 0.64 8.51
N GLU A 110 -19.60 0.88 8.32
CA GLU A 110 -20.47 1.04 9.48
C GLU A 110 -20.95 -0.29 10.00
N ASP A 111 -21.21 -1.20 9.14
CA ASP A 111 -21.72 -2.49 9.54
C ASP A 111 -20.67 -3.27 10.33
N PRO A 112 -20.96 -3.60 11.58
CA PRO A 112 -20.01 -4.33 12.39
C PRO A 112 -19.70 -5.71 11.79
N ASN A 113 -20.68 -6.31 11.14
CA ASN A 113 -20.46 -7.62 10.56
C ASN A 113 -19.46 -7.53 9.42
N GLU A 114 -19.66 -6.56 8.54
CA GLU A 114 -18.75 -6.38 7.43
C GLU A 114 -17.36 -6.04 7.96
N LYS A 115 -17.33 -5.16 8.93
CA LYS A 115 -16.07 -4.75 9.51
C LYS A 115 -15.32 -5.97 10.04
N ASN A 116 -15.98 -6.79 10.80
CA ASN A 116 -15.36 -7.97 11.34
C ASN A 116 -14.87 -8.91 10.24
N ARG A 117 -15.67 -9.07 9.20
CA ARG A 117 -15.26 -9.93 8.11
C ARG A 117 -13.96 -9.46 7.51
N VAL A 118 -13.89 -8.17 7.21
CA VAL A 118 -12.69 -7.63 6.61
C VAL A 118 -11.51 -7.78 7.56
N LEU A 119 -11.76 -7.50 8.83
CA LEU A 119 -10.70 -7.61 9.82
C LEU A 119 -10.19 -9.04 9.91
N ARG A 120 -11.09 -10.00 9.96
CA ARG A 120 -10.66 -11.39 10.08
C ARG A 120 -9.92 -11.86 8.84
N GLY A 121 -10.38 -11.42 7.69
CA GLY A 121 -9.75 -11.83 6.46
C GLY A 121 -8.42 -11.17 6.20
N ASN A 122 -8.32 -9.91 6.55
CA ASN A 122 -7.11 -9.15 6.26
C ASN A 122 -6.35 -8.63 7.48
N GLY A 123 -7.00 -8.65 8.61
CA GLY A 123 -6.36 -8.14 9.82
C GLY A 123 -5.02 -8.79 10.09
N LEU A 124 -4.97 -10.10 9.94
CA LEU A 124 -3.73 -10.81 10.21
C LEU A 124 -2.62 -10.33 9.29
N LYS A 125 -2.95 -10.06 8.05
CA LYS A 125 -1.95 -9.58 7.10
C LYS A 125 -1.31 -8.30 7.61
N VAL A 126 -2.13 -7.39 8.09
CA VAL A 126 -1.64 -6.11 8.57
C VAL A 126 -0.72 -6.33 9.77
N GLU A 127 -1.14 -7.20 10.67
CA GLU A 127 -0.33 -7.48 11.84
C GLU A 127 1.03 -8.05 11.44
N GLN A 128 1.02 -9.02 10.53
CA GLN A 128 2.25 -9.61 10.09
C GLN A 128 3.14 -8.59 9.39
N LEU A 129 2.52 -7.76 8.57
CA LEU A 129 3.29 -6.75 7.85
C LEU A 129 4.04 -5.86 8.82
N LYS A 130 3.38 -5.43 9.87
CA LYS A 130 4.03 -4.58 10.85
C LYS A 130 5.18 -5.34 11.51
N GLY A 131 4.94 -6.58 11.87
CA GLY A 131 5.96 -7.37 12.50
C GLY A 131 7.18 -7.55 11.61
N GLU A 132 6.93 -7.82 10.34
CA GLU A 132 8.03 -8.01 9.41
C GLU A 132 8.86 -6.75 9.30
N LEU A 133 8.18 -5.61 9.22
CA LEU A 133 8.90 -4.36 9.13
C LEU A 133 9.78 -4.16 10.36
N ASP A 134 9.21 -4.43 11.52
CA ASP A 134 9.95 -4.27 12.76
C ASP A 134 11.20 -5.14 12.74
N LEU A 135 11.05 -6.39 12.33
CA LEU A 135 12.19 -7.29 12.28
C LEU A 135 13.25 -6.77 11.30
N ALA A 136 12.80 -6.29 10.16
CA ALA A 136 13.74 -5.79 9.17
C ALA A 136 14.50 -4.58 9.71
N LEU A 137 13.80 -3.72 10.42
CA LEU A 137 14.46 -2.54 10.98
C LEU A 137 15.44 -2.89 12.07
N LYS A 138 15.15 -3.94 12.79
CA LYS A 138 16.04 -4.35 13.85
C LYS A 138 17.33 -4.85 13.27
N GLY A 139 17.21 -5.58 12.22
CA GLY A 139 18.29 -6.22 11.54
C GLY A 139 19.58 -5.56 11.61
#